data_8dbf7005e1f3da0c795e66584a65cd2a
#
_entry.id   8dbf7005e1f3da0c795e66584a65cd2a
#
_cell.length_a   1.000
_cell.length_b   1.000
_cell.length_c   1.000
_cell.angle_alpha   90.00
_cell.angle_beta   90.00
_cell.angle_gamma   90.00
#
_symmetry.space_group_name_H-M   'P 1'
#
loop_
_entity.id
_entity.type
_entity.pdbx_description
1 polymer ?
#
loop_
_entity_poly.entity_id
_entity_poly.type
_entity_poly.pdbx_seq_one_letter_code
_entity_poly.pdbx_strand_id
1 'polypeptide(L)'
;MGTRCGALDPGVVLHLLRGGGMTGTEAADEAVELFVYRTAAEVAAMASAIGGLDALVFTAGIGERSPPIGARIAARCRWVGIELDAAANDAGGPRISTDAAPVSTWVIPTDEERVIAGQALDLVRASCRDLRRPRRIPAPRRLGGP
;
A
#
# COMPACT_ATOMS: atom_id res chain seq x y z
N MET A 1 -20.49 3.76 23.28
CA MET A 1 -19.85 2.45 23.12
C MET A 1 -19.53 2.30 21.64
N GLY A 2 -18.33 2.71 21.22
CA GLY A 2 -17.92 2.70 19.82
C GLY A 2 -17.35 1.35 19.46
N THR A 3 -18.06 0.58 18.66
CA THR A 3 -17.56 -0.65 18.03
C THR A 3 -16.49 -0.26 17.02
N ARG A 4 -15.23 -0.43 17.36
CA ARG A 4 -14.15 -0.39 16.37
C ARG A 4 -14.39 -1.56 15.42
N CYS A 5 -14.81 -1.27 14.20
CA CYS A 5 -14.79 -2.23 13.11
C CYS A 5 -13.31 -2.55 12.88
N GLY A 6 -12.86 -3.72 13.35
CA GLY A 6 -11.48 -4.16 13.18
C GLY A 6 -11.23 -4.35 11.68
N ALA A 7 -10.32 -3.55 11.11
CA ALA A 7 -9.76 -3.86 9.82
C ALA A 7 -9.08 -5.23 9.93
N LEU A 8 -9.45 -6.17 9.05
CA LEU A 8 -8.75 -7.44 8.94
C LEU A 8 -7.30 -7.13 8.56
N ASP A 9 -6.35 -7.64 9.36
CA ASP A 9 -4.93 -7.50 9.09
C ASP A 9 -4.62 -8.11 7.70
N PRO A 10 -4.10 -7.34 6.76
CA PRO A 10 -3.74 -7.83 5.43
C PRO A 10 -2.81 -9.04 5.46
N GLY A 11 -1.95 -9.16 6.48
CA GLY A 11 -1.08 -10.30 6.69
C GLY A 11 -1.82 -11.59 7.00
N VAL A 12 -2.91 -11.51 7.76
CA VAL A 12 -3.78 -12.67 8.08
C VAL A 12 -4.49 -13.16 6.82
N VAL A 13 -5.03 -12.25 6.02
CA VAL A 13 -5.69 -12.60 4.76
C VAL A 13 -4.70 -13.23 3.79
N LEU A 14 -3.49 -12.69 3.67
CA LEU A 14 -2.43 -13.23 2.84
C LEU A 14 -1.96 -14.62 3.32
N HIS A 15 -1.89 -14.82 4.64
CA HIS A 15 -1.53 -16.12 5.22
C HIS A 15 -2.58 -17.19 4.92
N LEU A 16 -3.86 -16.88 5.04
CA LEU A 16 -4.96 -17.76 4.70
C LEU A 16 -4.96 -18.15 3.21
N LEU A 17 -4.64 -17.21 2.33
CA LEU A 17 -4.57 -17.45 0.88
C LEU A 17 -3.37 -18.29 0.44
N ARG A 18 -2.28 -18.29 1.23
CA ARG A 18 -1.09 -19.09 0.94
C ARG A 18 -1.19 -20.55 1.38
N GLY A 19 -2.34 -21.01 1.83
CA GLY A 19 -2.55 -22.38 2.26
C GLY A 19 -1.85 -22.70 3.58
N GLY A 20 -1.58 -21.71 4.41
CA GLY A 20 -1.09 -21.91 5.77
C GLY A 20 -2.13 -22.64 6.62
N GLY A 21 -2.03 -23.93 6.72
CA GLY A 21 -2.49 -24.88 7.74
C GLY A 21 -3.90 -24.85 8.30
N MET A 22 -4.76 -23.95 7.85
CA MET A 22 -6.19 -24.01 8.14
C MET A 22 -6.87 -24.59 6.91
N THR A 23 -7.28 -25.84 6.99
CA THR A 23 -8.20 -26.48 6.04
C THR A 23 -9.33 -25.52 5.77
N GLY A 24 -9.52 -25.17 4.48
CA GLY A 24 -10.45 -24.15 3.99
C GLY A 24 -11.74 -24.14 4.78
N THR A 25 -11.83 -23.19 5.67
CA THR A 25 -13.03 -23.00 6.47
C THR A 25 -13.87 -21.98 5.72
N GLU A 26 -15.16 -22.19 5.66
CA GLU A 26 -16.15 -21.22 5.19
C GLU A 26 -15.85 -19.81 5.74
N ALA A 27 -15.36 -19.72 6.97
CA ALA A 27 -14.94 -18.48 7.63
C ALA A 27 -13.77 -17.76 6.91
N ALA A 28 -12.83 -18.48 6.31
CA ALA A 28 -11.72 -17.87 5.58
C ALA A 28 -12.21 -17.29 4.24
N ASP A 29 -13.07 -18.03 3.53
CA ASP A 29 -13.68 -17.55 2.30
C ASP A 29 -14.60 -16.35 2.55
N GLU A 30 -15.36 -16.36 3.63
CA GLU A 30 -16.20 -15.23 4.05
C GLU A 30 -15.36 -13.99 4.37
N ALA A 31 -14.22 -14.16 5.06
CA ALA A 31 -13.30 -13.07 5.35
C ALA A 31 -12.72 -12.44 4.06
N VAL A 32 -12.35 -13.27 3.09
CA VAL A 32 -11.88 -12.80 1.78
C VAL A 32 -13.00 -12.08 1.02
N GLU A 33 -14.22 -12.61 1.03
CA GLU A 33 -15.37 -11.95 0.39
C GLU A 33 -15.67 -10.59 1.02
N LEU A 34 -15.63 -10.50 2.34
CA LEU A 34 -15.81 -9.24 3.06
C LEU A 34 -14.72 -8.24 2.69
N PHE A 35 -13.46 -8.68 2.62
CA PHE A 35 -12.33 -7.82 2.20
C PHE A 35 -12.54 -7.29 0.78
N VAL A 36 -12.86 -8.17 -0.17
CA VAL A 36 -13.12 -7.80 -1.58
C VAL A 36 -14.30 -6.83 -1.67
N TYR A 37 -15.39 -7.11 -0.96
CA TYR A 37 -16.56 -6.24 -0.92
C TYR A 37 -16.22 -4.84 -0.40
N ARG A 38 -15.54 -4.76 0.76
CA ARG A 38 -15.17 -3.48 1.37
C ARG A 38 -14.23 -2.68 0.47
N THR A 39 -13.22 -3.33 -0.10
CA THR A 39 -12.28 -2.68 -1.01
C THR A 39 -13.00 -2.12 -2.25
N ALA A 40 -13.89 -2.89 -2.86
CA ALA A 40 -14.65 -2.41 -4.01
C ALA A 40 -15.61 -1.25 -3.64
N ALA A 41 -16.19 -1.27 -2.44
CA ALA A 41 -17.03 -0.19 -1.95
C ALA A 41 -16.22 1.12 -1.74
N GLU A 42 -14.99 1.02 -1.20
CA GLU A 42 -14.10 2.18 -1.06
C GLU A 42 -13.66 2.74 -2.44
N VAL A 43 -13.33 1.86 -3.40
CA VAL A 43 -13.05 2.30 -4.78
C VAL A 43 -14.25 3.05 -5.37
N ALA A 44 -15.46 2.56 -5.16
CA ALA A 44 -16.67 3.22 -5.62
C ALA A 44 -16.88 4.60 -4.96
N ALA A 45 -16.66 4.68 -3.65
CA ALA A 45 -16.77 5.94 -2.91
C ALA A 45 -15.75 6.98 -3.40
N MET A 46 -14.50 6.56 -3.60
CA MET A 46 -13.44 7.44 -4.11
C MET A 46 -13.74 7.88 -5.55
N ALA A 47 -14.10 6.95 -6.44
CA ALA A 47 -14.47 7.28 -7.82
C ALA A 47 -15.63 8.30 -7.88
N SER A 48 -16.63 8.15 -7.01
CA SER A 48 -17.73 9.12 -6.89
C SER A 48 -17.25 10.48 -6.40
N ALA A 49 -16.35 10.52 -5.41
CA ALA A 49 -15.83 11.76 -4.85
C ALA A 49 -15.01 12.60 -5.83
N ILE A 50 -14.25 11.93 -6.73
CA ILE A 50 -13.39 12.60 -7.73
C ILE A 50 -14.06 12.74 -9.10
N GLY A 51 -15.29 12.25 -9.27
CA GLY A 51 -16.06 12.38 -10.51
C GLY A 51 -15.71 11.38 -11.60
N GLY A 52 -15.04 10.27 -11.27
CA GLY A 52 -14.65 9.21 -12.19
C GLY A 52 -13.37 8.52 -11.79
N LEU A 53 -12.86 7.64 -12.66
CA LEU A 53 -11.62 6.91 -12.43
C LEU A 53 -10.90 6.71 -13.78
N ASP A 54 -9.66 7.14 -13.90
CA ASP A 54 -8.81 6.91 -15.07
C ASP A 54 -7.91 5.67 -14.91
N ALA A 55 -7.51 5.41 -13.67
CA ALA A 55 -6.66 4.29 -13.35
C ALA A 55 -6.93 3.72 -11.95
N LEU A 56 -6.75 2.40 -11.78
CA LEU A 56 -6.69 1.71 -10.50
C LEU A 56 -5.29 1.11 -10.34
N VAL A 57 -4.66 1.36 -9.19
CA VAL A 57 -3.34 0.81 -8.89
C VAL A 57 -3.44 -0.12 -7.70
N PHE A 58 -3.04 -1.37 -7.90
CA PHE A 58 -2.79 -2.33 -6.82
C PHE A 58 -1.34 -2.20 -6.37
N THR A 59 -1.15 -2.09 -5.08
CA THR A 59 0.17 -1.87 -4.49
C THR A 59 0.24 -2.50 -3.11
N ALA A 60 1.46 -2.71 -2.60
CA ALA A 60 1.74 -3.34 -1.30
C ALA A 60 1.10 -4.73 -1.11
N GLY A 61 1.60 -5.51 -0.20
CA GLY A 61 1.06 -6.77 0.31
C GLY A 61 0.12 -7.55 -0.62
N ILE A 62 -1.18 -7.49 -0.35
CA ILE A 62 -2.21 -8.23 -1.10
C ILE A 62 -2.35 -7.70 -2.53
N GLY A 63 -2.25 -6.39 -2.72
CA GLY A 63 -2.39 -5.77 -4.04
C GLY A 63 -1.36 -6.26 -5.04
N GLU A 64 -0.12 -6.48 -4.59
CA GLU A 64 0.98 -6.94 -5.44
C GLU A 64 1.05 -8.46 -5.59
N ARG A 65 0.64 -9.20 -4.55
CA ARG A 65 0.99 -10.62 -4.39
C ARG A 65 -0.19 -11.56 -4.48
N SER A 66 -1.39 -11.05 -4.74
CA SER A 66 -2.59 -11.88 -4.83
C SER A 66 -3.43 -11.57 -6.07
N PRO A 67 -3.01 -12.06 -7.26
CA PRO A 67 -3.80 -11.94 -8.48
C PRO A 67 -5.27 -12.36 -8.33
N PRO A 68 -5.61 -13.45 -7.59
CA PRO A 68 -7.01 -13.83 -7.40
C PRO A 68 -7.85 -12.78 -6.67
N ILE A 69 -7.30 -12.08 -5.68
CA ILE A 69 -8.01 -11.00 -4.98
C ILE A 69 -8.15 -9.79 -5.90
N GLY A 70 -7.09 -9.42 -6.60
CA GLY A 70 -7.14 -8.34 -7.60
C GLY A 70 -8.26 -8.57 -8.63
N ALA A 71 -8.35 -9.80 -9.15
CA ALA A 71 -9.41 -10.19 -10.09
C ALA A 71 -10.83 -10.08 -9.49
N ARG A 72 -11.02 -10.49 -8.23
CA ARG A 72 -12.33 -10.39 -7.54
C ARG A 72 -12.73 -8.94 -7.27
N ILE A 73 -11.79 -8.08 -6.89
CA ILE A 73 -12.03 -6.63 -6.70
C ILE A 73 -12.40 -6.00 -8.04
N ALA A 74 -11.61 -6.25 -9.09
CA ALA A 74 -11.86 -5.71 -10.42
C ALA A 74 -13.20 -6.14 -10.98
N ALA A 75 -13.60 -7.41 -10.76
CA ALA A 75 -14.91 -7.92 -11.17
C ALA A 75 -16.08 -7.15 -10.53
N ARG A 76 -15.93 -6.73 -9.25
CA ARG A 76 -16.93 -5.90 -8.58
C ARG A 76 -16.91 -4.43 -9.05
N CYS A 77 -15.81 -3.98 -9.65
CA CYS A 77 -15.62 -2.63 -10.15
C CYS A 77 -15.80 -2.50 -11.67
N ARG A 78 -16.32 -3.53 -12.37
CA ARG A 78 -16.57 -3.49 -13.82
C ARG A 78 -17.45 -2.32 -14.27
N TRP A 79 -18.40 -1.95 -13.43
CA TRP A 79 -19.34 -0.86 -13.69
C TRP A 79 -18.66 0.50 -13.88
N VAL A 80 -17.45 0.69 -13.38
CA VAL A 80 -16.66 1.92 -13.55
C VAL A 80 -15.70 1.85 -14.75
N GLY A 81 -15.66 0.72 -15.46
CA GLY A 81 -14.84 0.52 -16.65
C GLY A 81 -13.56 -0.27 -16.44
N ILE A 82 -13.43 -0.98 -15.32
CA ILE A 82 -12.28 -1.85 -15.04
C ILE A 82 -12.48 -3.19 -15.74
N GLU A 83 -11.54 -3.55 -16.63
CA GLU A 83 -11.51 -4.84 -17.32
C GLU A 83 -10.09 -5.41 -17.28
N LEU A 84 -9.91 -6.55 -16.62
CA LEU A 84 -8.61 -7.20 -16.51
C LEU A 84 -8.33 -8.14 -17.69
N ASP A 85 -7.05 -8.15 -18.09
CA ASP A 85 -6.46 -9.24 -18.84
C ASP A 85 -6.02 -10.32 -17.84
N ALA A 86 -6.60 -11.52 -17.96
CA ALA A 86 -6.34 -12.61 -17.02
C ALA A 86 -4.87 -13.04 -17.02
N ALA A 87 -4.24 -13.13 -18.21
CA ALA A 87 -2.86 -13.55 -18.33
C ALA A 87 -1.89 -12.51 -17.75
N ALA A 88 -2.14 -11.23 -18.00
CA ALA A 88 -1.35 -10.14 -17.43
C ALA A 88 -1.50 -10.05 -15.90
N ASN A 89 -2.72 -10.28 -15.38
CA ASN A 89 -2.97 -10.32 -13.95
C ASN A 89 -2.25 -11.48 -13.27
N ASP A 90 -2.29 -12.67 -13.86
CA ASP A 90 -1.59 -13.85 -13.32
C ASP A 90 -0.07 -13.69 -13.36
N ALA A 91 0.45 -12.96 -14.36
CA ALA A 91 1.86 -12.60 -14.46
C ALA A 91 2.31 -11.52 -13.46
N GLY A 92 1.37 -10.85 -12.77
CA GLY A 92 1.69 -9.82 -11.77
C GLY A 92 2.05 -8.45 -12.34
N GLY A 93 1.56 -8.11 -13.54
CA GLY A 93 1.69 -6.78 -14.07
C GLY A 93 2.93 -6.49 -14.94
N PRO A 94 3.31 -5.22 -15.14
CA PRO A 94 2.83 -4.02 -14.44
C PRO A 94 1.41 -3.57 -14.80
N ARG A 95 1.02 -3.56 -16.09
CA ARG A 95 -0.36 -3.29 -16.50
C ARG A 95 -1.12 -4.60 -16.58
N ILE A 96 -2.27 -4.67 -15.90
CA ILE A 96 -3.10 -5.86 -15.82
C ILE A 96 -4.50 -5.67 -16.41
N SER A 97 -4.80 -4.50 -16.96
CA SER A 97 -6.04 -4.26 -17.71
C SER A 97 -5.85 -4.60 -19.20
N THR A 98 -6.95 -4.92 -19.87
CA THR A 98 -6.99 -4.98 -21.34
C THR A 98 -6.64 -3.61 -21.95
N ASP A 99 -6.20 -3.60 -23.21
CA ASP A 99 -5.87 -2.33 -23.89
C ASP A 99 -7.12 -1.48 -24.17
N ALA A 100 -8.26 -2.13 -24.31
CA ALA A 100 -9.55 -1.51 -24.59
C ALA A 100 -10.27 -1.01 -23.33
N ALA A 101 -9.78 -1.36 -22.13
CA ALA A 101 -10.42 -0.97 -20.87
C ALA A 101 -10.45 0.54 -20.71
N PRO A 102 -11.63 1.15 -20.44
CA PRO A 102 -11.75 2.58 -20.15
C PRO A 102 -10.90 3.02 -18.96
N VAL A 103 -10.78 2.17 -17.94
CA VAL A 103 -9.97 2.39 -16.75
C VAL A 103 -8.77 1.46 -16.78
N SER A 104 -7.57 2.05 -16.85
CA SER A 104 -6.34 1.26 -16.82
C SER A 104 -6.08 0.70 -15.41
N THR A 105 -5.62 -0.55 -15.33
CA THR A 105 -5.35 -1.20 -14.03
C THR A 105 -3.91 -1.68 -13.99
N TRP A 106 -3.24 -1.39 -12.88
CA TRP A 106 -1.81 -1.58 -12.71
C TRP A 106 -1.49 -2.30 -11.41
N VAL A 107 -0.39 -3.06 -11.41
CA VAL A 107 0.28 -3.54 -10.21
C VAL A 107 1.62 -2.82 -10.13
N ILE A 108 1.80 -2.01 -9.10
CA ILE A 108 3.04 -1.23 -8.90
C ILE A 108 3.64 -1.63 -7.56
N PRO A 109 4.77 -2.34 -7.55
CA PRO A 109 5.46 -2.70 -6.32
C PRO A 109 5.87 -1.45 -5.52
N THR A 110 5.66 -1.51 -4.21
CA THR A 110 6.16 -0.51 -3.28
C THR A 110 7.31 -1.06 -2.46
N ASP A 111 8.29 -0.20 -2.18
CA ASP A 111 9.43 -0.50 -1.33
C ASP A 111 9.46 0.52 -0.18
N GLU A 112 8.46 0.40 0.71
CA GLU A 112 8.32 1.31 1.86
C GLU A 112 9.51 1.19 2.81
N GLU A 113 10.04 -0.02 2.99
CA GLU A 113 11.21 -0.27 3.83
C GLU A 113 12.44 0.49 3.33
N ARG A 114 12.64 0.54 2.02
CA ARG A 114 13.74 1.28 1.39
C ARG A 114 13.60 2.79 1.61
N VAL A 115 12.40 3.32 1.54
CA VAL A 115 12.14 4.75 1.80
C VAL A 115 12.46 5.08 3.24
N ILE A 116 11.99 4.27 4.20
CA ILE A 116 12.26 4.44 5.63
C ILE A 116 13.76 4.31 5.91
N ALA A 117 14.41 3.30 5.35
CA ALA A 117 15.86 3.09 5.51
C ALA A 117 16.67 4.27 4.94
N GLY A 118 16.27 4.80 3.79
CA GLY A 118 16.88 5.98 3.18
C GLY A 118 16.79 7.21 4.07
N GLN A 119 15.59 7.50 4.58
CA GLN A 119 15.36 8.63 5.50
C GLN A 119 16.14 8.48 6.81
N ALA A 120 16.16 7.28 7.40
CA ALA A 120 16.94 7.01 8.60
C ALA A 120 18.44 7.23 8.37
N LEU A 121 18.96 6.76 7.25
CA LEU A 121 20.37 6.95 6.87
C LEU A 121 20.73 8.44 6.71
N ASP A 122 19.85 9.22 6.11
CA ASP A 122 20.06 10.66 5.93
C ASP A 122 20.07 11.41 7.28
N LEU A 123 19.19 11.03 8.21
CA LEU A 123 19.18 11.57 9.56
C LEU A 123 20.48 11.24 10.31
N VAL A 124 20.96 9.99 10.24
CA VAL A 124 22.22 9.58 10.86
C VAL A 124 23.40 10.35 10.27
N ARG A 125 23.46 10.51 8.95
CA ARG A 125 24.50 11.27 8.25
C ARG A 125 24.49 12.75 8.62
N ALA A 126 23.30 13.35 8.78
CA ALA A 126 23.16 14.73 9.21
C ALA A 126 23.67 14.91 10.65
N SER A 127 23.28 14.03 11.57
CA SER A 127 23.73 14.06 12.96
C SER A 127 25.24 13.89 13.10
N CYS A 128 25.84 12.97 12.32
CA CYS A 128 27.30 12.77 12.31
C CYS A 128 28.05 14.01 11.77
N ARG A 129 27.47 14.77 10.84
CA ARG A 129 28.06 16.01 10.34
C ARG A 129 28.05 17.12 11.41
N ASP A 130 26.99 17.19 12.18
CA ASP A 130 26.86 18.21 13.24
C ASP A 130 27.82 17.92 14.41
N LEU A 131 28.03 16.66 14.76
CA LEU A 131 29.02 16.25 15.77
C LEU A 131 30.47 16.51 15.34
N ARG A 132 30.77 16.63 14.05
CA ARG A 132 32.10 16.95 13.53
C ARG A 132 32.37 18.46 13.42
N ARG A 133 31.38 19.31 13.63
CA ARG A 133 31.59 20.76 13.71
C ARG A 133 32.30 21.09 15.01
N PRO A 134 33.49 21.72 14.97
CA PRO A 134 34.16 22.15 16.19
C PRO A 134 33.24 23.13 16.92
N ARG A 135 32.89 22.81 18.16
CA ARG A 135 32.19 23.76 19.04
C ARG A 135 33.02 25.02 19.11
N ARG A 136 32.51 26.13 18.58
CA ARG A 136 33.10 27.43 18.81
C ARG A 136 33.03 27.67 20.32
N ILE A 137 34.18 27.56 21.00
CA ILE A 137 34.33 27.99 22.37
C ILE A 137 34.18 29.52 22.37
N PRO A 138 33.17 30.09 23.06
CA PRO A 138 33.06 31.53 23.12
C PRO A 138 34.36 32.11 23.77
N ALA A 139 34.91 33.12 23.15
CA ALA A 139 36.10 33.80 23.68
C ALA A 139 35.81 34.27 25.11
N PRO A 140 36.79 34.15 26.03
CA PRO A 140 36.61 34.60 27.40
C PRO A 140 36.28 36.11 27.40
N ARG A 141 35.21 36.50 28.10
CA ARG A 141 34.88 37.91 28.33
C ARG A 141 36.07 38.54 29.01
N ARG A 142 36.68 39.52 28.38
CA ARG A 142 37.66 40.39 29.05
C ARG A 142 36.92 41.10 30.18
N LEU A 143 37.23 40.71 31.40
CA LEU A 143 36.82 41.51 32.58
C LEU A 143 37.58 42.81 32.45
N GLY A 144 36.84 43.91 32.23
CA GLY A 144 37.40 45.25 32.28
C GLY A 144 37.94 45.47 33.66
N GLY A 145 39.25 45.79 33.76
CA GLY A 145 39.86 46.28 34.97
C GLY A 145 39.44 47.74 35.22
N PRO A 146 39.60 48.20 36.44
CA PRO A 146 39.13 49.50 36.92
C PRO A 146 39.77 50.68 36.20
#